data_2e15cb8d29b9a393d91a267aa4f51077
#
_entry.id   2e15cb8d29b9a393d91a267aa4f51077
#
_cell.length_a   1.000
_cell.length_b   1.000
_cell.length_c   1.000
_cell.angle_alpha   90.00
_cell.angle_beta   90.00
_cell.angle_gamma   90.00
#
_symmetry.space_group_name_H-M   'P 1'
#
loop_
_entity.id
_entity.type
_entity.pdbx_description
1 polymer ?
#
loop_
_entity_poly.entity_id
_entity_poly.type
_entity_poly.pdbx_seq_one_letter_code
_entity_poly.pdbx_strand_id
1 'polypeptide(L)'
;MKNRNLEHKDNWATPKEFYDKLNAEFNFDFDPCPFNDGEITPDKDGLLIAWGNSNYINPPYTRMLKEAFVKRAVQESKAGKLCVMLLPVSTSTVLFHEWIKPYATEIRFIRGRIAFEGVNTFGVKVGKGSAPMHDSMVVVFDGRSKVVRQAQLENECVALAGEIA
;
A
#
# COMPACT_ATOMS: atom_id res chain seq x y z
N MET A 1 4.24 19.79 -15.49
CA MET A 1 3.75 18.40 -15.27
C MET A 1 2.27 18.36 -15.57
N LYS A 2 1.81 17.33 -16.27
CA LYS A 2 0.36 17.14 -16.49
C LYS A 2 -0.24 16.62 -15.17
N ASN A 3 -1.40 17.16 -14.81
CA ASN A 3 -2.19 16.62 -13.72
C ASN A 3 -2.54 15.16 -14.03
N ARG A 4 -2.48 14.30 -13.02
CA ARG A 4 -2.98 12.94 -13.13
C ARG A 4 -4.50 12.99 -13.12
N ASN A 5 -5.11 12.87 -14.29
CA ASN A 5 -6.55 12.73 -14.38
C ASN A 5 -6.92 11.31 -13.93
N LEU A 6 -7.60 11.20 -12.82
CA LEU A 6 -8.34 9.99 -12.46
C LEU A 6 -9.56 9.94 -13.39
N GLU A 7 -9.34 9.55 -14.66
CA GLU A 7 -10.49 9.22 -15.49
C GLU A 7 -11.31 8.15 -14.79
N HIS A 8 -12.23 8.63 -14.03
CA HIS A 8 -13.40 8.04 -13.42
C HIS A 8 -13.27 6.60 -13.08
N LYS A 9 -12.66 5.99 -12.33
CA LYS A 9 -13.07 4.61 -12.34
C LYS A 9 -12.25 3.70 -11.43
N ASP A 10 -11.26 4.28 -10.79
CA ASP A 10 -10.41 3.55 -9.87
C ASP A 10 -10.32 4.21 -8.50
N ASN A 11 -11.36 4.96 -8.16
CA ASN A 11 -11.38 5.71 -6.92
C ASN A 11 -12.35 5.04 -5.94
N TRP A 12 -11.80 4.22 -5.07
CA TRP A 12 -12.54 3.39 -4.13
C TRP A 12 -12.26 3.81 -2.71
N ALA A 13 -13.29 4.26 -2.00
CA ALA A 13 -13.19 4.56 -0.59
C ALA A 13 -13.17 3.28 0.23
N THR A 14 -12.19 3.13 1.09
CA THR A 14 -12.13 2.04 2.06
C THR A 14 -13.23 2.24 3.10
N PRO A 15 -14.02 1.19 3.43
CA PRO A 15 -14.98 1.28 4.51
C PRO A 15 -14.33 1.70 5.82
N LYS A 16 -14.94 2.68 6.50
CA LYS A 16 -14.36 3.28 7.70
C LYS A 16 -14.00 2.25 8.78
N GLU A 17 -14.87 1.28 9.04
CA GLU A 17 -14.61 0.24 10.05
C GLU A 17 -13.40 -0.62 9.72
N PHE A 18 -13.15 -0.89 8.44
CA PHE A 18 -11.98 -1.64 8.00
C PHE A 18 -10.70 -0.84 8.17
N TYR A 19 -10.73 0.44 7.75
CA TYR A 19 -9.62 1.37 7.97
C TYR A 19 -9.30 1.54 9.45
N ASP A 20 -10.30 1.77 10.29
CA ASP A 20 -10.12 1.99 11.74
C ASP A 20 -9.42 0.79 12.42
N LYS A 21 -9.74 -0.44 12.02
CA LYS A 21 -9.08 -1.65 12.53
C LYS A 21 -7.58 -1.69 12.18
N LEU A 22 -7.24 -1.36 10.93
CA LEU A 22 -5.84 -1.29 10.51
C LEU A 22 -5.14 -0.11 11.17
N ASN A 23 -5.80 1.03 11.29
CA ASN A 23 -5.22 2.21 11.93
C ASN A 23 -4.96 2.01 13.43
N ALA A 24 -5.80 1.25 14.12
CA ALA A 24 -5.58 0.87 15.52
C ALA A 24 -4.31 0.03 15.71
N GLU A 25 -3.94 -0.78 14.72
CA GLU A 25 -2.75 -1.62 14.74
C GLU A 25 -1.49 -0.87 14.28
N PHE A 26 -1.60 -0.13 13.17
CA PHE A 26 -0.45 0.42 12.46
C PHE A 26 -0.20 1.90 12.72
N ASN A 27 -1.17 2.62 13.28
CA ASN A 27 -1.12 4.04 13.61
C ASN A 27 -0.65 4.91 12.43
N PHE A 28 -1.46 4.97 11.37
CA PHE A 28 -1.14 5.69 10.14
C PHE A 28 -1.02 7.20 10.36
N ASP A 29 0.01 7.80 9.80
CA ASP A 29 0.22 9.24 9.77
C ASP A 29 0.05 9.86 8.38
N PHE A 30 -0.07 9.03 7.32
CA PHE A 30 -0.19 9.50 5.94
C PHE A 30 -0.96 8.53 5.04
N ASP A 31 -1.71 9.10 4.08
CA ASP A 31 -2.33 8.38 2.97
C ASP A 31 -1.92 9.03 1.64
N PRO A 32 -1.08 8.38 0.81
CA PRO A 32 -0.62 8.94 -0.46
C PRO A 32 -1.67 8.89 -1.58
N CYS A 33 -2.77 8.20 -1.39
CA CYS A 33 -3.85 8.12 -2.37
C CYS A 33 -5.24 8.15 -1.71
N PRO A 34 -5.55 9.24 -0.96
CA PRO A 34 -6.83 9.37 -0.30
C PRO A 34 -7.95 9.39 -1.35
N PHE A 35 -9.13 8.96 -0.94
CA PHE A 35 -10.31 9.02 -1.80
C PHE A 35 -10.50 10.44 -2.34
N ASN A 36 -10.59 10.56 -3.66
CA ASN A 36 -10.77 11.83 -4.33
C ASN A 36 -11.63 11.62 -5.59
N ASP A 37 -12.65 12.42 -5.76
CA ASP A 37 -13.57 12.39 -6.91
C ASP A 37 -13.22 13.45 -7.98
N GLY A 38 -12.09 14.14 -7.81
CA GLY A 38 -11.62 15.21 -8.69
C GLY A 38 -10.28 14.93 -9.35
N GLU A 39 -9.73 15.98 -9.94
CA GLU A 39 -8.40 15.97 -10.53
C GLU A 39 -7.30 15.97 -9.47
N ILE A 40 -6.29 15.12 -9.64
CA ILE A 40 -5.13 15.08 -8.75
C ILE A 40 -4.04 16.01 -9.31
N THR A 41 -3.80 17.09 -8.59
CA THR A 41 -2.70 18.02 -8.88
C THR A 41 -1.36 17.42 -8.45
N PRO A 42 -0.21 17.86 -9.04
CA PRO A 42 1.11 17.30 -8.72
C PRO A 42 1.50 17.39 -7.25
N ASP A 43 1.04 18.43 -6.54
CA ASP A 43 1.25 18.62 -5.11
C ASP A 43 0.45 17.68 -4.20
N LYS A 44 -0.54 16.98 -4.77
CA LYS A 44 -1.37 15.96 -4.10
C LYS A 44 -1.19 14.57 -4.68
N ASP A 45 -0.36 14.41 -5.70
CA ASP A 45 -0.10 13.10 -6.30
C ASP A 45 0.88 12.30 -5.43
N GLY A 46 0.37 11.25 -4.78
CA GLY A 46 1.16 10.36 -3.94
C GLY A 46 2.34 9.69 -4.62
N LEU A 47 2.41 9.68 -5.95
CA LEU A 47 3.59 9.21 -6.69
C LEU A 47 4.69 10.28 -6.79
N LEU A 48 4.37 11.55 -6.51
CA LEU A 48 5.29 12.69 -6.65
C LEU A 48 5.71 13.30 -5.31
N ILE A 49 4.88 13.18 -4.27
CA ILE A 49 5.12 13.79 -2.95
C ILE A 49 5.82 12.83 -1.99
N ALA A 50 6.38 13.38 -0.92
CA ALA A 50 6.97 12.57 0.16
C ALA A 50 5.88 11.87 0.97
N TRP A 51 6.16 10.63 1.41
CA TRP A 51 5.27 9.86 2.27
C TRP A 51 5.64 10.01 3.75
N GLY A 52 4.69 9.72 4.64
CA GLY A 52 4.89 9.72 6.07
C GLY A 52 5.74 8.54 6.57
N ASN A 53 5.77 8.32 7.87
CA ASN A 53 6.48 7.20 8.48
C ASN A 53 5.63 5.93 8.52
N SER A 54 4.32 6.07 8.68
CA SER A 54 3.34 4.98 8.65
C SER A 54 2.22 5.31 7.66
N ASN A 55 2.17 4.57 6.57
CA ASN A 55 1.34 4.91 5.41
C ASN A 55 0.26 3.87 5.18
N TYR A 56 -0.98 4.34 4.98
CA TYR A 56 -2.07 3.52 4.45
C TYR A 56 -2.26 3.79 2.97
N ILE A 57 -2.35 2.76 2.14
CA ILE A 57 -2.42 2.92 0.69
C ILE A 57 -3.53 2.02 0.12
N ASN A 58 -4.62 2.61 -0.37
CA ASN A 58 -5.59 1.96 -1.23
C ASN A 58 -5.45 2.55 -2.64
N PRO A 59 -4.55 2.02 -3.49
CA PRO A 59 -4.21 2.65 -4.76
C PRO A 59 -5.32 2.44 -5.79
N PRO A 60 -5.36 3.25 -6.85
CA PRO A 60 -6.15 2.93 -8.02
C PRO A 60 -5.78 1.54 -8.56
N TYR A 61 -6.81 0.75 -8.96
CA TYR A 61 -6.60 -0.65 -9.38
C TYR A 61 -6.27 -0.80 -10.86
N THR A 62 -6.25 0.27 -11.65
CA THR A 62 -5.64 0.20 -12.99
C THR A 62 -4.22 -0.30 -12.89
N ARG A 63 -3.85 -1.16 -13.83
CA ARG A 63 -2.58 -1.88 -13.81
C ARG A 63 -1.39 -0.95 -13.59
N MET A 64 -1.27 0.10 -14.40
CA MET A 64 -0.10 1.00 -14.35
C MET A 64 0.02 1.73 -13.01
N LEU A 65 -1.09 2.26 -12.48
CA LEU A 65 -1.08 2.99 -11.21
C LEU A 65 -0.84 2.06 -10.02
N LYS A 66 -1.52 0.91 -10.00
CA LYS A 66 -1.31 -0.10 -8.97
C LYS A 66 0.16 -0.54 -8.90
N GLU A 67 0.76 -0.86 -10.03
CA GLU A 67 2.18 -1.21 -10.11
C GLU A 67 3.10 -0.08 -9.62
N ALA A 68 2.82 1.16 -9.99
CA ALA A 68 3.60 2.32 -9.56
C ALA A 68 3.53 2.53 -8.04
N PHE A 69 2.34 2.45 -7.44
CA PHE A 69 2.17 2.56 -5.99
C PHE A 69 2.83 1.40 -5.22
N VAL A 70 2.74 0.16 -5.71
CA VAL A 70 3.42 -0.98 -5.09
C VAL A 70 4.93 -0.79 -5.12
N LYS A 71 5.50 -0.42 -6.26
CA LYS A 71 6.93 -0.14 -6.39
C LYS A 71 7.39 0.99 -5.48
N ARG A 72 6.58 2.06 -5.38
CA ARG A 72 6.86 3.16 -4.46
C ARG A 72 6.79 2.71 -2.99
N ALA A 73 5.81 1.92 -2.59
CA ALA A 73 5.71 1.38 -1.24
C ALA A 73 6.94 0.52 -0.86
N VAL A 74 7.42 -0.31 -1.79
CA VAL A 74 8.67 -1.06 -1.60
C VAL A 74 9.87 -0.13 -1.41
N GLN A 75 9.97 0.95 -2.19
CA GLN A 75 11.06 1.93 -2.03
C GLN A 75 10.99 2.65 -0.68
N GLU A 76 9.82 3.11 -0.27
CA GLU A 76 9.61 3.76 1.02
C GLU A 76 9.90 2.82 2.20
N SER A 77 9.52 1.54 2.08
CA SER A 77 9.86 0.55 3.10
C SER A 77 11.36 0.28 3.17
N LYS A 78 12.08 0.27 2.06
CA LYS A 78 13.56 0.18 2.07
C LYS A 78 14.21 1.38 2.75
N ALA A 79 13.55 2.53 2.74
CA ALA A 79 13.96 3.73 3.47
C ALA A 79 13.55 3.72 4.96
N GLY A 80 13.05 2.61 5.49
CA GLY A 80 12.74 2.45 6.91
C GLY A 80 11.30 2.81 7.31
N LYS A 81 10.40 2.99 6.35
CA LYS A 81 9.00 3.33 6.61
C LYS A 81 8.09 2.12 6.64
N LEU A 82 6.92 2.27 7.24
CA LEU A 82 5.84 1.30 7.15
C LEU A 82 4.89 1.69 6.01
N CYS A 83 4.56 0.72 5.16
CA CYS A 83 3.55 0.87 4.11
C CYS A 83 2.59 -0.31 4.16
N VAL A 84 1.31 -0.03 4.39
CA VAL A 84 0.23 -1.01 4.44
C VAL A 84 -0.70 -0.77 3.28
N MET A 85 -0.80 -1.72 2.38
CA MET A 85 -1.56 -1.60 1.14
C MET A 85 -2.79 -2.51 1.15
N LEU A 86 -3.91 -1.98 0.70
CA LEU A 86 -5.11 -2.76 0.40
C LEU A 86 -5.15 -3.02 -1.11
N LEU A 87 -5.05 -4.28 -1.51
CA LEU A 87 -4.92 -4.69 -2.91
C LEU A 87 -5.92 -5.80 -3.28
N PRO A 88 -6.34 -5.89 -4.55
CA PRO A 88 -7.02 -7.08 -5.04
C PRO A 88 -6.06 -8.26 -5.08
N VAL A 89 -6.57 -9.46 -4.80
CA VAL A 89 -5.78 -10.70 -4.88
C VAL A 89 -5.52 -11.04 -6.36
N SER A 90 -4.25 -11.09 -6.74
CA SER A 90 -3.80 -11.41 -8.12
C SER A 90 -2.45 -12.13 -8.06
N THR A 91 -2.46 -13.38 -7.59
CA THR A 91 -1.25 -14.15 -7.26
C THR A 91 -0.48 -14.69 -8.47
N SER A 92 -1.04 -14.64 -9.67
CA SER A 92 -0.39 -15.10 -10.91
C SER A 92 0.37 -14.00 -11.67
N THR A 93 0.39 -12.77 -11.14
CA THR A 93 0.97 -11.62 -11.84
C THR A 93 2.46 -11.46 -11.57
N VAL A 94 3.17 -10.86 -12.52
CA VAL A 94 4.57 -10.43 -12.35
C VAL A 94 4.71 -9.49 -11.16
N LEU A 95 3.76 -8.58 -10.98
CA LEU A 95 3.74 -7.66 -9.82
C LEU A 95 3.76 -8.43 -8.50
N PHE A 96 2.98 -9.50 -8.38
CA PHE A 96 2.93 -10.30 -7.16
C PHE A 96 4.27 -11.02 -6.91
N HIS A 97 4.83 -11.66 -7.92
CA HIS A 97 6.02 -12.49 -7.78
C HIS A 97 7.32 -11.70 -7.66
N GLU A 98 7.42 -10.55 -8.33
CA GLU A 98 8.67 -9.77 -8.35
C GLU A 98 8.68 -8.60 -7.34
N TRP A 99 7.50 -8.10 -6.92
CA TRP A 99 7.43 -6.91 -6.08
C TRP A 99 6.69 -7.12 -4.76
N ILE A 100 5.62 -7.90 -4.72
CA ILE A 100 4.88 -8.10 -3.48
C ILE A 100 5.52 -9.21 -2.65
N LYS A 101 5.54 -10.43 -3.17
CA LYS A 101 6.02 -11.61 -2.45
C LYS A 101 7.44 -11.48 -1.88
N PRO A 102 8.45 -10.94 -2.62
CA PRO A 102 9.82 -10.84 -2.10
C PRO A 102 10.02 -9.77 -1.04
N TYR A 103 9.19 -8.71 -1.03
CA TYR A 103 9.40 -7.55 -0.18
C TYR A 103 8.37 -7.39 0.94
N ALA A 104 7.21 -8.02 0.84
CA ALA A 104 6.21 -7.98 1.90
C ALA A 104 6.74 -8.67 3.16
N THR A 105 6.55 -8.02 4.30
CA THR A 105 6.79 -8.63 5.60
C THR A 105 5.61 -9.49 6.05
N GLU A 106 4.41 -9.14 5.58
CA GLU A 106 3.19 -9.90 5.85
C GLU A 106 2.19 -9.70 4.70
N ILE A 107 1.44 -10.76 4.39
CA ILE A 107 0.28 -10.72 3.48
C ILE A 107 -0.90 -11.37 4.21
N ARG A 108 -1.99 -10.60 4.36
CA ARG A 108 -3.23 -11.05 4.99
C ARG A 108 -4.33 -11.17 3.94
N PHE A 109 -4.82 -12.36 3.69
CA PHE A 109 -5.99 -12.57 2.86
C PHE A 109 -7.26 -12.29 3.66
N ILE A 110 -8.13 -11.43 3.13
CA ILE A 110 -9.33 -11.00 3.84
C ILE A 110 -10.45 -12.00 3.60
N ARG A 111 -11.03 -12.51 4.69
CA ARG A 111 -12.22 -13.34 4.61
C ARG A 111 -13.43 -12.51 4.22
N GLY A 112 -14.12 -12.91 3.16
CA GLY A 112 -15.21 -12.14 2.56
C GLY A 112 -14.69 -11.03 1.66
N ARG A 113 -15.60 -10.39 0.95
CA ARG A 113 -15.28 -9.30 0.03
C ARG A 113 -15.58 -7.94 0.66
N ILE A 114 -14.68 -6.98 0.48
CA ILE A 114 -14.86 -5.63 0.98
C ILE A 114 -15.82 -4.87 0.05
N ALA A 115 -16.89 -4.34 0.60
CA ALA A 115 -17.82 -3.49 -0.12
C ALA A 115 -17.29 -2.05 -0.15
N PHE A 116 -16.49 -1.73 -1.15
CA PHE A 116 -16.00 -0.38 -1.37
C PHE A 116 -17.12 0.56 -1.81
N GLU A 117 -17.00 1.81 -1.44
CA GLU A 117 -17.85 2.90 -1.96
C GLU A 117 -17.06 3.68 -3.01
N GLY A 118 -17.67 4.02 -4.16
CA GLY A 118 -16.96 4.74 -5.19
C GLY A 118 -17.70 4.79 -6.52
N VAL A 119 -16.95 4.94 -7.60
CA VAL A 119 -17.47 4.96 -8.97
C VAL A 119 -16.85 3.80 -9.74
N ASN A 120 -17.68 2.95 -10.33
CA ASN A 120 -17.20 1.81 -11.10
C ASN A 120 -16.65 2.24 -12.48
N THR A 121 -16.09 1.27 -13.22
CA THR A 121 -15.53 1.50 -14.57
C THR A 121 -16.51 2.03 -15.61
N PHE A 122 -17.80 2.06 -15.31
CA PHE A 122 -18.84 2.63 -16.19
C PHE A 122 -19.32 4.01 -15.72
N GLY A 123 -18.66 4.61 -14.70
CA GLY A 123 -19.05 5.90 -14.15
C GLY A 123 -20.28 5.87 -13.23
N VAL A 124 -20.73 4.68 -12.82
CA VAL A 124 -21.89 4.51 -11.93
C VAL A 124 -21.41 4.51 -10.47
N LYS A 125 -22.05 5.32 -9.64
CA LYS A 125 -21.81 5.30 -8.19
C LYS A 125 -22.20 3.94 -7.61
N VAL A 126 -21.24 3.33 -6.90
CA VAL A 126 -21.39 2.06 -6.22
C VAL A 126 -21.32 2.35 -4.73
N GLY A 127 -22.42 2.06 -4.01
CA GLY A 127 -22.53 2.33 -2.59
C GLY A 127 -22.72 1.06 -1.76
N LYS A 128 -23.04 1.23 -0.47
CA LYS A 128 -23.38 0.13 0.44
C LYS A 128 -24.43 -0.79 -0.20
N GLY A 129 -24.08 -2.08 -0.38
CA GLY A 129 -24.97 -3.09 -0.96
C GLY A 129 -24.64 -3.50 -2.39
N SER A 130 -23.69 -2.85 -3.05
CA SER A 130 -23.17 -3.35 -4.34
C SER A 130 -22.30 -4.57 -4.12
N ALA A 131 -22.44 -5.58 -4.98
CA ALA A 131 -21.64 -6.80 -4.88
C ALA A 131 -20.14 -6.49 -5.05
N PRO A 132 -19.30 -6.82 -4.06
CA PRO A 132 -17.86 -6.65 -4.18
C PRO A 132 -17.30 -7.52 -5.30
N MET A 133 -16.48 -6.92 -6.19
CA MET A 133 -16.02 -7.59 -7.41
C MET A 133 -14.75 -8.43 -7.22
N HIS A 134 -13.95 -8.14 -6.18
CA HIS A 134 -12.63 -8.77 -6.01
C HIS A 134 -12.41 -9.23 -4.58
N ASP A 135 -11.69 -10.34 -4.45
CA ASP A 135 -11.09 -10.72 -3.18
C ASP A 135 -9.97 -9.74 -2.86
N SER A 136 -9.81 -9.42 -1.58
CA SER A 136 -8.83 -8.42 -1.13
C SER A 136 -7.76 -9.04 -0.24
N MET A 137 -6.58 -8.43 -0.28
CA MET A 137 -5.48 -8.74 0.64
C MET A 137 -4.91 -7.44 1.21
N VAL A 138 -4.45 -7.51 2.44
CA VAL A 138 -3.60 -6.46 3.04
C VAL A 138 -2.16 -6.91 2.90
N VAL A 139 -1.34 -6.06 2.30
CA VAL A 139 0.10 -6.28 2.13
C VAL A 139 0.85 -5.30 3.00
N VAL A 140 1.68 -5.79 3.89
CA VAL A 140 2.50 -4.99 4.79
C VAL A 140 3.94 -5.01 4.31
N PHE A 141 4.50 -3.84 4.07
CA PHE A 141 5.92 -3.62 3.84
C PHE A 141 6.47 -2.84 5.04
N ASP A 142 6.99 -3.54 6.04
CA ASP A 142 7.53 -2.91 7.24
C ASP A 142 9.05 -2.77 7.16
N GLY A 143 9.50 -1.60 6.71
CA GLY A 143 10.92 -1.26 6.63
C GLY A 143 11.55 -0.98 7.99
N ARG A 144 10.77 -0.66 9.00
CA ARG A 144 11.25 -0.35 10.35
C ARG A 144 11.94 -1.56 10.99
N SER A 145 11.35 -2.75 10.81
CA SER A 145 11.91 -4.01 11.32
C SER A 145 13.20 -4.42 10.63
N LYS A 146 13.37 -4.07 9.35
CA LYS A 146 14.58 -4.37 8.59
C LYS A 146 15.78 -3.54 9.03
N VAL A 147 15.56 -2.28 9.35
CA VAL A 147 16.62 -1.38 9.87
C VAL A 147 17.15 -1.90 11.20
N VAL A 148 16.28 -2.35 12.09
CA VAL A 148 16.67 -2.93 13.38
C VAL A 148 17.45 -4.24 13.20
N ARG A 149 16.99 -5.14 12.31
CA ARG A 149 17.71 -6.39 12.02
C ARG A 149 19.07 -6.16 11.38
N GLN A 150 19.18 -5.22 10.44
CA GLN A 150 20.45 -4.88 9.81
C GLN A 150 21.45 -4.38 10.85
N ALA A 151 21.04 -3.45 11.71
CA ALA A 151 21.87 -2.93 12.78
C ALA A 151 22.29 -4.01 13.81
N GLN A 152 21.40 -4.97 14.12
CA GLN A 152 21.75 -6.11 14.98
C GLN A 152 22.77 -7.04 14.34
N LEU A 153 22.60 -7.39 13.04
CA LEU A 153 23.55 -8.22 12.30
C LEU A 153 24.92 -7.56 12.19
N GLU A 154 24.96 -6.26 11.93
CA GLU A 154 26.22 -5.51 11.87
C GLU A 154 26.92 -5.48 13.23
N ASN A 155 26.19 -5.31 14.32
CA ASN A 155 26.74 -5.35 15.69
C ASN A 155 27.23 -6.76 16.08
N GLU A 156 26.51 -7.82 15.68
CA GLU A 156 26.94 -9.21 15.90
C GLU A 156 28.22 -9.55 15.10
N CYS A 157 28.31 -9.08 13.84
CA CYS A 157 29.52 -9.25 13.03
C CYS A 157 30.72 -8.51 13.62
N VAL A 158 30.53 -7.32 14.18
CA VAL A 158 31.60 -6.56 14.85
C VAL A 158 32.05 -7.27 16.14
N ALA A 159 31.12 -7.80 16.93
CA ALA A 159 31.43 -8.54 18.13
C ALA A 159 32.25 -9.81 17.83
N LEU A 160 31.85 -10.60 16.84
CA LEU A 160 32.58 -11.79 16.39
C LEU A 160 33.98 -11.47 15.85
N ALA A 161 34.15 -10.37 15.15
CA ALA A 161 35.46 -9.93 14.67
C ALA A 161 36.39 -9.47 15.81
N GLY A 162 35.84 -8.95 16.91
CA GLY A 162 36.58 -8.57 18.12
C GLY A 162 37.04 -9.77 18.95
N GLU A 163 36.37 -10.92 18.89
CA GLU A 163 36.76 -12.14 19.61
C GLU A 163 37.86 -12.95 18.91
N ILE A 164 38.13 -12.68 17.63
CA ILE A 164 39.17 -13.35 16.83
C ILE A 164 40.52 -12.59 16.85
N ALA A 165 40.51 -11.39 17.36
CA ALA A 165 41.68 -10.55 17.52
C ALA A 165 42.30 -10.72 18.91
#